data_8dd4a6cc2e5f555684db8c7f1ff460b5
#
_entry.id   8dd4a6cc2e5f555684db8c7f1ff460b5
#
_cell.length_a   1.000
_cell.length_b   1.000
_cell.length_c   1.000
_cell.angle_alpha   90.00
_cell.angle_beta   90.00
_cell.angle_gamma   90.00
#
_symmetry.space_group_name_H-M   'P 1'
#
loop_
_entity.id
_entity.type
_entity.pdbx_description
1 polymer ?
#
loop_
_entity_poly.entity_id
_entity_poly.type
_entity_poly.pdbx_seq_one_letter_code
_entity_poly.pdbx_strand_id
1 'polypeptide(L)'
;MRAICFIQETKEADLTMRQQQLVCRRALRKLLWRCEAELFAQAGTEQASLALRPGMTELLKMAALGRVDVLVVVDAGHLYCSRAELDCLLTTLLQYGVHTFGARDGSWIEPGGRRWMTLPGYDGEAFE
;
A
#
# COMPACT_ATOMS: atom_id res chain seq x y z
N MET A 1 -3.15 4.24 14.14
CA MET A 1 -3.18 5.04 12.89
C MET A 1 -4.33 4.61 12.03
N ARG A 2 -4.89 5.55 11.30
CA ARG A 2 -5.94 5.26 10.33
C ARG A 2 -5.30 4.77 9.04
N ALA A 3 -5.60 3.55 8.64
CA ALA A 3 -4.95 2.90 7.53
C ALA A 3 -5.92 2.64 6.38
N ILE A 4 -5.43 2.75 5.17
CA ILE A 4 -6.13 2.30 3.98
C ILE A 4 -5.24 1.29 3.28
N CYS A 5 -5.83 0.16 2.92
CA CYS A 5 -5.14 -0.86 2.14
C CYS A 5 -5.44 -0.66 0.66
N PHE A 6 -4.43 -0.73 -0.18
CA PHE A 6 -4.60 -0.72 -1.63
C PHE A 6 -4.07 -2.02 -2.21
N ILE A 7 -4.89 -2.67 -3.00
CA ILE A 7 -4.57 -3.97 -3.60
C ILE A 7 -4.75 -3.88 -5.10
N GLN A 8 -3.68 -4.19 -5.84
CA GLN A 8 -3.70 -4.20 -7.29
C GLN A 8 -3.79 -5.64 -7.77
N GLU A 9 -4.87 -5.97 -8.46
CA GLU A 9 -5.01 -7.25 -9.10
C GLU A 9 -4.30 -7.26 -10.45
N THR A 10 -3.58 -8.33 -10.73
CA THR A 10 -3.02 -8.58 -12.05
C THR A 10 -2.93 -10.09 -12.25
N LYS A 11 -3.00 -10.51 -13.53
CA LYS A 11 -2.90 -11.94 -13.87
C LYS A 11 -1.52 -12.53 -13.57
N GLU A 12 -0.51 -11.69 -13.44
CA GLU A 12 0.87 -12.12 -13.26
C GLU A 12 1.34 -12.06 -11.80
N ALA A 13 0.46 -11.67 -10.89
CA ALA A 13 0.82 -11.58 -9.49
C ALA A 13 1.09 -12.96 -8.89
N ASP A 14 2.12 -13.06 -8.06
CA ASP A 14 2.38 -14.28 -7.29
C ASP A 14 1.36 -14.47 -6.16
N LEU A 15 0.67 -13.42 -5.76
CA LEU A 15 -0.40 -13.47 -4.79
C LEU A 15 -1.71 -13.07 -5.45
N THR A 16 -2.76 -13.85 -5.18
CA THR A 16 -4.11 -13.48 -5.60
C THR A 16 -4.57 -12.24 -4.84
N MET A 17 -5.63 -11.61 -5.34
CA MET A 17 -6.23 -10.46 -4.64
C MET A 17 -6.59 -10.84 -3.19
N ARG A 18 -7.15 -12.02 -3.00
CA ARG A 18 -7.52 -12.49 -1.67
C ARG A 18 -6.30 -12.68 -0.77
N GLN A 19 -5.23 -13.24 -1.31
CA GLN A 19 -4.00 -13.42 -0.54
C GLN A 19 -3.37 -12.08 -0.16
N GLN A 20 -3.35 -11.12 -1.08
CA GLN A 20 -2.88 -9.77 -0.79
C GLN A 20 -3.70 -9.12 0.32
N GLN A 21 -5.02 -9.28 0.25
CA GLN A 21 -5.93 -8.78 1.27
C GLN A 21 -5.60 -9.36 2.64
N LEU A 22 -5.35 -10.65 2.71
CA LEU A 22 -5.02 -11.33 3.97
C LEU A 22 -3.69 -10.85 4.55
N VAL A 23 -2.69 -10.65 3.70
CA VAL A 23 -1.40 -10.11 4.13
C VAL A 23 -1.58 -8.73 4.76
N CYS A 24 -2.32 -7.86 4.09
CA CYS A 24 -2.57 -6.51 4.60
C CYS A 24 -3.37 -6.54 5.90
N ARG A 25 -4.42 -7.34 5.97
CA ARG A 25 -5.25 -7.43 7.18
C ARG A 25 -4.46 -7.94 8.38
N ARG A 26 -3.57 -8.91 8.15
CA ARG A 26 -2.72 -9.43 9.21
C ARG A 26 -1.81 -8.33 9.77
N ALA A 27 -1.22 -7.54 8.89
CA ALA A 27 -0.38 -6.43 9.32
C ALA A 27 -1.16 -5.43 10.16
N LEU A 28 -2.36 -5.06 9.73
CA LEU A 28 -3.18 -4.12 10.49
C LEU A 28 -3.51 -4.63 11.88
N ARG A 29 -3.80 -5.92 12.01
CA ARG A 29 -4.09 -6.51 13.31
C ARG A 29 -2.87 -6.51 14.22
N LYS A 30 -1.71 -6.87 13.68
CA LYS A 30 -0.48 -6.89 14.47
C LYS A 30 -0.10 -5.50 14.96
N LEU A 31 -0.32 -4.49 14.12
CA LEU A 31 0.07 -3.12 14.43
C LEU A 31 -1.02 -2.36 15.16
N LEU A 32 -2.19 -2.95 15.33
CA LEU A 32 -3.37 -2.33 15.94
C LEU A 32 -3.76 -1.05 15.23
N TRP A 33 -3.61 -1.04 13.91
CA TRP A 33 -4.03 0.08 13.08
C TRP A 33 -5.47 -0.12 12.65
N ARG A 34 -6.21 0.99 12.61
CA ARG A 34 -7.61 0.97 12.24
C ARG A 34 -7.73 1.00 10.71
N CYS A 35 -8.47 0.04 10.16
CA CYS A 35 -8.72 -0.03 8.73
C CYS A 35 -9.90 0.88 8.37
N GLU A 36 -9.62 1.97 7.65
CA GLU A 36 -10.66 2.87 7.18
C GLU A 36 -11.28 2.39 5.89
N ALA A 37 -10.50 1.75 5.02
CA ALA A 37 -10.99 1.24 3.75
C ALA A 37 -10.02 0.22 3.17
N GLU A 38 -10.56 -0.69 2.37
CA GLU A 38 -9.77 -1.56 1.49
C GLU A 38 -10.16 -1.19 0.06
N LEU A 39 -9.19 -0.75 -0.72
CA LEU A 39 -9.42 -0.28 -2.08
C LEU A 39 -8.77 -1.24 -3.06
N PHE A 40 -9.49 -1.57 -4.12
CA PHE A 40 -9.08 -2.58 -5.08
C PHE A 40 -9.02 -1.99 -6.48
N ALA A 41 -7.98 -2.36 -7.23
CA ALA A 41 -7.89 -2.08 -8.65
C ALA A 41 -7.86 -3.41 -9.39
N GLN A 42 -8.77 -3.57 -10.33
CA GLN A 42 -8.95 -4.83 -11.06
C GLN A 42 -7.83 -5.06 -12.07
N ALA A 43 -7.68 -6.31 -12.48
CA ALA A 43 -6.71 -6.69 -13.51
C ALA A 43 -6.96 -5.88 -14.79
N GLY A 44 -5.87 -5.40 -15.37
CA GLY A 44 -5.90 -4.51 -16.53
C GLY A 44 -5.68 -3.05 -16.17
N THR A 45 -6.08 -2.63 -14.97
CA THR A 45 -5.89 -1.24 -14.55
C THR A 45 -4.43 -0.90 -14.24
N GLU A 46 -3.59 -1.93 -14.04
CA GLU A 46 -2.16 -1.70 -13.79
C GLU A 46 -1.46 -1.06 -14.98
N GLN A 47 -2.09 -1.04 -16.16
CA GLN A 47 -1.55 -0.34 -17.32
C GLN A 47 -1.78 1.17 -17.26
N ALA A 48 -2.69 1.61 -16.42
CA ALA A 48 -2.90 3.04 -16.20
C ALA A 48 -1.84 3.59 -15.23
N SER A 49 -1.60 4.89 -15.30
CA SER A 49 -0.74 5.56 -14.33
C SER A 49 -1.22 5.28 -12.92
N LEU A 50 -0.30 5.05 -12.00
CA LEU A 50 -0.62 4.64 -10.64
C LEU A 50 -1.63 5.56 -9.98
N ALA A 51 -1.45 6.87 -10.10
CA ALA A 51 -2.33 7.84 -9.47
C ALA A 51 -3.73 7.89 -10.07
N LEU A 52 -3.92 7.31 -11.26
CA LEU A 52 -5.21 7.31 -11.96
C LEU A 52 -5.97 6.00 -11.81
N ARG A 53 -5.42 5.02 -11.14
CA ARG A 53 -6.07 3.72 -10.99
C ARG A 53 -7.26 3.83 -10.04
N PRO A 54 -8.30 2.99 -10.26
CA PRO A 54 -9.39 2.89 -9.30
C PRO A 54 -8.86 2.61 -7.91
N GLY A 55 -9.47 3.20 -6.91
CA GLY A 55 -8.99 3.10 -5.55
C GLY A 55 -7.89 4.10 -5.21
N MET A 56 -6.91 4.25 -6.09
CA MET A 56 -5.82 5.20 -5.83
C MET A 56 -6.31 6.64 -5.87
N THR A 57 -7.21 6.96 -6.80
CA THR A 57 -7.82 8.29 -6.84
C THR A 57 -8.62 8.58 -5.57
N GLU A 58 -9.30 7.58 -5.03
CA GLU A 58 -10.02 7.71 -3.77
C GLU A 58 -9.08 7.93 -2.59
N LEU A 59 -8.00 7.16 -2.56
CA LEU A 59 -6.97 7.30 -1.52
C LEU A 59 -6.43 8.73 -1.51
N LEU A 60 -6.10 9.27 -2.68
CA LEU A 60 -5.54 10.61 -2.77
C LEU A 60 -6.53 11.67 -2.29
N LYS A 61 -7.82 11.50 -2.55
CA LYS A 61 -8.84 12.39 -2.02
C LYS A 61 -8.89 12.32 -0.50
N MET A 62 -8.86 11.13 0.06
CA MET A 62 -8.89 10.97 1.51
C MET A 62 -7.64 11.53 2.17
N ALA A 63 -6.50 11.36 1.52
CA ALA A 63 -5.23 11.93 2.00
C ALA A 63 -5.31 13.45 2.04
N ALA A 64 -5.79 14.06 0.97
CA ALA A 64 -5.93 15.52 0.90
C ALA A 64 -6.90 16.05 1.95
N LEU A 65 -7.88 15.26 2.36
CA LEU A 65 -8.84 15.63 3.40
C LEU A 65 -8.33 15.33 4.82
N GLY A 66 -7.14 14.79 4.94
CA GLY A 66 -6.58 14.45 6.25
C GLY A 66 -7.26 13.28 6.94
N ARG A 67 -7.82 12.35 6.17
CA ARG A 67 -8.60 11.24 6.71
C ARG A 67 -7.84 9.91 6.79
N VAL A 68 -6.57 9.90 6.40
CA VAL A 68 -5.75 8.69 6.42
C VAL A 68 -4.35 9.05 6.90
N ASP A 69 -3.72 8.13 7.60
CA ASP A 69 -2.37 8.32 8.12
C ASP A 69 -1.36 7.43 7.40
N VAL A 70 -1.80 6.26 6.94
CA VAL A 70 -0.89 5.29 6.33
C VAL A 70 -1.59 4.54 5.20
N LEU A 71 -0.88 4.41 4.08
CA LEU A 71 -1.25 3.52 2.99
C LEU A 71 -0.54 2.20 3.23
N VAL A 72 -1.30 1.11 3.24
CA VAL A 72 -0.74 -0.24 3.40
C VAL A 72 -0.87 -0.97 2.08
N VAL A 73 0.25 -1.46 1.58
CA VAL A 73 0.32 -2.29 0.38
C VAL A 73 1.04 -3.59 0.74
N VAL A 74 0.95 -4.59 -0.10
CA VAL A 74 1.69 -5.84 0.13
C VAL A 74 3.18 -5.54 0.12
N ASP A 75 3.66 -4.97 -0.96
CA ASP A 75 5.01 -4.44 -1.11
C ASP A 75 5.03 -3.55 -2.34
N ALA A 76 6.15 -2.89 -2.59
CA ALA A 76 6.27 -1.99 -3.73
C ALA A 76 6.10 -2.72 -5.06
N GLY A 77 6.56 -3.98 -5.14
CA GLY A 77 6.48 -4.77 -6.37
C GLY A 77 5.05 -5.10 -6.78
N HIS A 78 4.13 -5.17 -5.84
CA HIS A 78 2.72 -5.47 -6.13
C HIS A 78 1.92 -4.25 -6.58
N LEU A 79 2.56 -3.12 -6.79
CA LEU A 79 1.90 -1.95 -7.39
C LEU A 79 2.04 -1.92 -8.90
N TYR A 80 2.97 -2.70 -9.45
CA TYR A 80 3.15 -2.84 -10.90
C TYR A 80 3.21 -1.49 -11.61
N CYS A 81 4.18 -0.69 -11.20
CA CYS A 81 4.40 0.63 -11.75
C CYS A 81 5.90 0.89 -11.85
N SER A 82 6.27 1.94 -12.59
CA SER A 82 7.67 2.33 -12.67
C SER A 82 8.13 2.95 -11.35
N ARG A 83 9.44 2.95 -11.14
CA ARG A 83 10.02 3.61 -9.97
C ARG A 83 9.65 5.08 -9.93
N ALA A 84 9.65 5.74 -11.08
CA ALA A 84 9.33 7.16 -11.14
C ALA A 84 7.89 7.43 -10.70
N GLU A 85 6.95 6.61 -11.14
CA GLU A 85 5.56 6.72 -10.72
C GLU A 85 5.40 6.49 -9.22
N LEU A 86 6.07 5.47 -8.71
CA LEU A 86 6.01 5.16 -7.29
C LEU A 86 6.57 6.30 -6.45
N ASP A 87 7.74 6.81 -6.82
CA ASP A 87 8.37 7.91 -6.07
C ASP A 87 7.49 9.16 -6.09
N CYS A 88 6.85 9.44 -7.22
CA CYS A 88 5.93 10.56 -7.34
C CYS A 88 4.75 10.41 -6.39
N LEU A 89 4.13 9.23 -6.35
CA LEU A 89 3.02 8.96 -5.45
C LEU A 89 3.46 9.09 -3.99
N LEU A 90 4.58 8.46 -3.62
CA LEU A 90 5.07 8.49 -2.26
C LEU A 90 5.35 9.93 -1.79
N THR A 91 5.94 10.74 -2.67
CA THR A 91 6.22 12.15 -2.37
C THR A 91 4.92 12.92 -2.15
N THR A 92 3.93 12.70 -3.02
CA THR A 92 2.63 13.35 -2.89
C THR A 92 1.95 12.97 -1.58
N LEU A 93 1.96 11.69 -1.23
CA LEU A 93 1.34 11.23 0.01
C LEU A 93 2.04 11.82 1.24
N LEU A 94 3.37 11.92 1.21
CA LEU A 94 4.11 12.53 2.32
C LEU A 94 3.74 13.99 2.53
N GLN A 95 3.43 14.72 1.46
CA GLN A 95 2.97 16.10 1.57
C GLN A 95 1.67 16.21 2.35
N TYR A 96 0.86 15.16 2.32
CA TYR A 96 -0.39 15.10 3.11
C TYR A 96 -0.19 14.39 4.45
N GLY A 97 1.05 14.08 4.83
CA GLY A 97 1.33 13.38 6.08
C GLY A 97 1.01 11.89 6.04
N VAL A 98 0.88 11.31 4.86
CA VAL A 98 0.57 9.89 4.71
C VAL A 98 1.85 9.12 4.37
N HIS A 99 2.15 8.12 5.19
CA HIS A 99 3.28 7.22 4.97
C HIS A 99 2.82 5.94 4.32
N THR A 100 3.72 5.22 3.67
CA THR A 100 3.38 3.96 2.99
C THR A 100 4.11 2.80 3.64
N PHE A 101 3.37 1.75 3.95
CA PHE A 101 3.88 0.59 4.67
C PHE A 101 3.73 -0.66 3.82
N GLY A 102 4.83 -1.44 3.69
CA GLY A 102 4.82 -2.73 3.02
C GLY A 102 4.53 -3.84 4.02
N ALA A 103 3.35 -4.44 3.90
CA ALA A 103 2.87 -5.42 4.88
C ALA A 103 3.69 -6.71 4.86
N ARG A 104 4.22 -7.09 3.70
CA ARG A 104 4.94 -8.35 3.54
C ARG A 104 6.24 -8.37 4.32
N ASP A 105 7.01 -7.28 4.24
CA ASP A 105 8.32 -7.18 4.89
C ASP A 105 8.27 -6.43 6.21
N GLY A 106 7.18 -5.74 6.50
CA GLY A 106 7.10 -4.92 7.71
C GLY A 106 7.98 -3.70 7.66
N SER A 107 8.08 -3.05 6.50
CA SER A 107 8.96 -1.89 6.35
C SER A 107 8.22 -0.69 5.76
N TRP A 108 8.68 0.50 6.14
CA TRP A 108 8.20 1.73 5.54
C TRP A 108 8.84 1.90 4.18
N ILE A 109 8.03 2.28 3.20
CA ILE A 109 8.48 2.49 1.82
C ILE A 109 8.56 3.99 1.59
N GLU A 110 9.75 4.47 1.21
CA GLU A 110 9.99 5.89 1.01
C GLU A 110 10.47 6.18 -0.40
N PRO A 111 10.32 7.43 -0.87
CA PRO A 111 10.83 7.81 -2.18
C PRO A 111 12.32 7.52 -2.29
N GLY A 112 12.77 7.16 -3.49
CA GLY A 112 14.16 6.79 -3.74
C GLY A 112 14.49 5.35 -3.43
N GLY A 113 13.49 4.52 -3.12
CA GLY A 113 13.70 3.12 -2.86
C GLY A 113 14.16 2.78 -1.46
N ARG A 114 14.14 3.73 -0.55
CA ARG A 114 14.48 3.49 0.84
C ARG A 114 13.41 2.66 1.52
N ARG A 115 13.86 1.77 2.39
CA ARG A 115 12.96 0.99 3.24
C ARG A 115 13.48 1.02 4.66
N TRP A 116 12.56 1.15 5.59
CA TRP A 116 12.87 1.17 7.00
C TRP A 116 12.14 0.03 7.70
N MET A 117 12.90 -0.81 8.37
CA MET A 117 12.33 -1.74 9.33
C MET A 117 12.01 -0.95 10.58
N THR A 118 10.75 -0.87 10.94
CA THR A 118 10.35 0.05 11.99
C THR A 118 9.92 -0.61 13.27
N LEU A 119 9.59 -1.87 13.23
CA LEU A 119 8.90 -2.48 14.36
C LEU A 119 9.66 -3.70 14.84
N PRO A 120 10.34 -3.57 15.99
CA PRO A 120 10.97 -4.73 16.60
C PRO A 120 9.95 -5.85 16.82
N GLY A 121 10.31 -7.06 16.42
CA GLY A 121 9.43 -8.19 16.57
C GLY A 121 8.38 -8.39 15.50
N TYR A 122 8.29 -7.47 14.52
CA TYR A 122 7.41 -7.69 13.39
C TYR A 122 8.04 -8.73 12.47
N ASP A 123 7.39 -9.86 12.31
CA ASP A 123 7.92 -10.95 11.51
C ASP A 123 7.46 -10.91 10.05
N GLY A 124 6.81 -9.83 9.67
CA GLY A 124 6.40 -9.61 8.30
C GLY A 124 5.35 -10.60 7.85
N GLU A 125 5.46 -10.97 6.59
CA GLU A 125 4.54 -11.88 5.96
C GLU A 125 4.81 -13.31 6.45
N ALA A 126 3.78 -13.95 6.91
CA ALA A 126 3.81 -15.34 7.29
C ALA A 126 2.75 -16.11 6.51
N PHE A 127 2.44 -15.63 5.35
CA PHE A 127 1.40 -16.21 4.53
C PHE A 127 1.98 -17.40 3.78
N GLU A 128 1.40 -18.54 3.98
CA GLU A 128 1.87 -19.79 3.40
C GLU A 128 0.75 -20.53 2.70
#